data_d961d9dfe840c73bf8d968e8c55697f8
#
_entry.id   d961d9dfe840c73bf8d968e8c55697f8
#
_cell.length_a   1.000
_cell.length_b   1.000
_cell.length_c   1.000
_cell.angle_alpha   90.00
_cell.angle_beta   90.00
_cell.angle_gamma   90.00
#
_symmetry.space_group_name_H-M   'P 1'
#
loop_
_entity.id
_entity.type
_entity.pdbx_description
1 polymer ?
#
loop_
_entity_poly.entity_id
_entity_poly.type
_entity_poly.pdbx_seq_one_letter_code
_entity_poly.pdbx_strand_id
1 'polypeptide(L)'
;MPLMTPPTCLPNVNTRQDYVRIYRDADVWLPAMQAICQRHGLDATQLEFAPPGTHIVFRVRPDRYIKLFSPLWGEDFVPERLVLCQLSGRSDLPIPQLVAEGEIEEWPYIIVTAVEGVSLDGVWRSMDASNKEYIAARCGELMASLHSTPTEGLETIAVDWPDFVERQIQNCIDDLIHADIDKQWIRSVLEFL
;
A
#
# COMPACT_ATOMS: atom_id res chain seq x y z
N MET A 1 -14.46 -31.75 -25.78
CA MET A 1 -13.41 -30.75 -25.98
C MET A 1 -12.84 -30.43 -24.62
N PRO A 2 -11.53 -30.52 -24.37
CA PRO A 2 -10.96 -30.09 -23.12
C PRO A 2 -11.17 -28.58 -23.02
N LEU A 3 -11.72 -28.13 -21.87
CA LEU A 3 -11.81 -26.73 -21.51
C LEU A 3 -10.37 -26.19 -21.47
N MET A 4 -10.02 -25.35 -22.43
CA MET A 4 -8.76 -24.61 -22.37
C MET A 4 -8.82 -23.73 -21.14
N THR A 5 -7.99 -24.02 -20.14
CA THR A 5 -7.76 -23.10 -19.03
C THR A 5 -7.29 -21.78 -19.64
N PRO A 6 -7.91 -20.63 -19.30
CA PRO A 6 -7.43 -19.36 -19.80
C PRO A 6 -5.96 -19.19 -19.41
N PRO A 7 -5.15 -18.55 -20.26
CA PRO A 7 -3.75 -18.30 -19.92
C PRO A 7 -3.68 -17.52 -18.62
N THR A 8 -2.82 -17.95 -17.70
CA THR A 8 -2.57 -17.24 -16.45
C THR A 8 -1.98 -15.87 -16.76
N CYS A 9 -2.57 -14.83 -16.15
CA CYS A 9 -2.11 -13.45 -16.31
C CYS A 9 -1.07 -13.07 -15.25
N LEU A 10 -0.96 -13.89 -14.19
CA LEU A 10 -0.08 -13.63 -13.06
C LEU A 10 1.05 -14.66 -12.96
N PRO A 11 2.23 -14.26 -12.50
CA PRO A 11 3.33 -15.16 -12.24
C PRO A 11 3.02 -16.03 -11.02
N ASN A 12 3.60 -17.24 -11.00
CA ASN A 12 3.55 -18.08 -9.80
C ASN A 12 4.52 -17.54 -8.75
N VAL A 13 3.99 -17.03 -7.65
CA VAL A 13 4.74 -16.43 -6.54
C VAL A 13 4.38 -17.16 -5.26
N ASN A 14 5.28 -18.02 -4.78
CA ASN A 14 5.05 -18.82 -3.58
C ASN A 14 5.84 -18.32 -2.37
N THR A 15 6.91 -17.57 -2.60
CA THR A 15 7.78 -17.07 -1.53
C THR A 15 8.06 -15.57 -1.70
N ARG A 16 8.44 -14.93 -0.58
CA ARG A 16 8.91 -13.54 -0.61
C ARG A 16 10.12 -13.35 -1.56
N GLN A 17 10.98 -14.34 -1.66
CA GLN A 17 12.15 -14.28 -2.54
C GLN A 17 11.73 -14.30 -4.02
N ASP A 18 10.73 -15.11 -4.39
CA ASP A 18 10.18 -15.13 -5.75
C ASP A 18 9.59 -13.76 -6.10
N TYR A 19 8.80 -13.19 -5.18
CA TYR A 19 8.21 -11.87 -5.36
C TYR A 19 9.27 -10.78 -5.56
N VAL A 20 10.24 -10.66 -4.67
CA VAL A 20 11.29 -9.63 -4.72
C VAL A 20 12.08 -9.70 -6.03
N ARG A 21 12.30 -10.90 -6.56
CA ARG A 21 13.04 -11.11 -7.82
C ARG A 21 12.35 -10.45 -9.01
N ILE A 22 11.02 -10.52 -9.06
CA ILE A 22 10.23 -10.07 -10.21
C ILE A 22 9.48 -8.75 -9.95
N TYR A 23 9.42 -8.30 -8.70
CA TYR A 23 8.61 -7.17 -8.27
C TYR A 23 8.81 -5.92 -9.13
N ARG A 24 10.06 -5.62 -9.51
CA ARG A 24 10.40 -4.41 -10.28
C ARG A 24 10.29 -4.59 -11.79
N ASP A 25 9.98 -5.78 -12.25
CA ASP A 25 9.79 -6.06 -13.67
C ASP A 25 8.34 -5.78 -14.06
N ALA A 26 8.10 -4.59 -14.61
CA ALA A 26 6.77 -4.14 -15.00
C ALA A 26 6.11 -5.10 -16.00
N ASP A 27 6.90 -5.70 -16.90
CA ASP A 27 6.39 -6.56 -17.98
C ASP A 27 5.72 -7.83 -17.44
N VAL A 28 6.19 -8.30 -16.29
CA VAL A 28 5.60 -9.47 -15.61
C VAL A 28 4.15 -9.21 -15.18
N TRP A 29 3.82 -7.98 -14.83
CA TRP A 29 2.52 -7.59 -14.28
C TRP A 29 1.56 -7.03 -15.32
N LEU A 30 2.08 -6.61 -16.48
CA LEU A 30 1.26 -5.99 -17.54
C LEU A 30 0.07 -6.83 -17.98
N PRO A 31 0.16 -8.17 -18.17
CA PRO A 31 -1.01 -8.96 -18.57
C PRO A 31 -2.17 -8.87 -17.57
N ALA A 32 -1.88 -8.93 -16.28
CA ALA A 32 -2.90 -8.79 -15.23
C ALA A 32 -3.51 -7.38 -15.21
N MET A 33 -2.67 -6.35 -15.33
CA MET A 33 -3.12 -4.96 -15.35
C MET A 33 -4.00 -4.66 -16.57
N GLN A 34 -3.64 -5.20 -17.74
CA GLN A 34 -4.45 -5.10 -18.96
C GLN A 34 -5.80 -5.79 -18.81
N ALA A 35 -5.83 -6.98 -18.20
CA ALA A 35 -7.07 -7.70 -17.94
C ALA A 35 -7.97 -6.94 -16.94
N ILE A 36 -7.40 -6.33 -15.91
CA ILE A 36 -8.15 -5.47 -14.98
C ILE A 36 -8.70 -4.24 -15.72
N CYS A 37 -7.87 -3.54 -16.50
CA CYS A 37 -8.31 -2.41 -17.32
C CYS A 37 -9.48 -2.79 -18.23
N GLN A 38 -9.37 -3.91 -18.94
CA GLN A 38 -10.45 -4.40 -19.82
C GLN A 38 -11.74 -4.66 -19.05
N ARG A 39 -11.66 -5.27 -17.86
CA ARG A 39 -12.83 -5.55 -17.00
C ARG A 39 -13.56 -4.28 -16.57
N HIS A 40 -12.84 -3.19 -16.39
CA HIS A 40 -13.38 -1.91 -15.89
C HIS A 40 -13.50 -0.83 -16.97
N GLY A 41 -13.25 -1.15 -18.23
CA GLY A 41 -13.35 -0.18 -19.34
C GLY A 41 -12.31 0.94 -19.26
N LEU A 42 -11.14 0.67 -18.68
CA LEU A 42 -10.02 1.61 -18.57
C LEU A 42 -9.08 1.47 -19.77
N ASP A 43 -8.43 2.56 -20.14
CA ASP A 43 -7.44 2.57 -21.23
C ASP A 43 -6.12 1.94 -20.80
N ALA A 44 -5.87 0.71 -21.24
CA ALA A 44 -4.65 -0.02 -20.95
C ALA A 44 -3.42 0.44 -21.75
N THR A 45 -3.57 1.37 -22.71
CA THR A 45 -2.44 1.86 -23.53
C THR A 45 -1.55 2.84 -22.76
N GLN A 46 -2.01 3.35 -21.63
CA GLN A 46 -1.34 4.35 -20.80
C GLN A 46 -1.04 3.84 -19.39
N LEU A 47 -0.70 2.57 -19.29
CA LEU A 47 -0.26 1.96 -18.03
C LEU A 47 1.19 2.37 -17.73
N GLU A 48 1.41 2.80 -16.51
CA GLU A 48 2.70 3.28 -16.02
C GLU A 48 2.98 2.61 -14.66
N PHE A 49 4.05 1.82 -14.58
CA PHE A 49 4.42 1.19 -13.31
C PHE A 49 4.83 2.27 -12.30
N ALA A 50 4.18 2.30 -11.16
CA ALA A 50 4.51 3.23 -10.09
C ALA A 50 5.64 2.66 -9.23
N PRO A 51 6.71 3.43 -8.96
CA PRO A 51 7.83 2.95 -8.15
C PRO A 51 7.49 2.92 -6.66
N PRO A 52 8.42 2.37 -5.86
CA PRO A 52 8.30 1.09 -5.19
C PRO A 52 7.50 1.18 -3.89
N GLY A 53 6.72 0.18 -3.65
CA GLY A 53 6.01 -0.09 -2.40
C GLY A 53 6.03 -1.58 -2.10
N THR A 54 5.19 -2.07 -1.20
CA THR A 54 5.04 -3.49 -0.90
C THR A 54 4.20 -4.20 -1.97
N HIS A 55 3.24 -3.49 -2.56
CA HIS A 55 2.29 -4.02 -3.53
C HIS A 55 2.57 -3.52 -4.94
N ILE A 56 2.03 -4.23 -5.94
CA ILE A 56 2.14 -3.85 -7.34
C ILE A 56 1.16 -2.70 -7.61
N VAL A 57 1.68 -1.57 -8.05
CA VAL A 57 0.87 -0.39 -8.34
C VAL A 57 1.14 0.08 -9.75
N PHE A 58 0.07 0.29 -10.52
CA PHE A 58 0.13 0.91 -11.83
C PHE A 58 -0.76 2.14 -11.88
N ARG A 59 -0.24 3.20 -12.45
CA ARG A 59 -1.02 4.36 -12.83
C ARG A 59 -1.71 4.08 -14.16
N VAL A 60 -3.01 4.35 -14.20
CA VAL A 60 -3.82 4.36 -15.43
C VAL A 60 -4.21 5.80 -15.68
N ARG A 61 -3.65 6.41 -16.70
CA ARG A 61 -3.95 7.81 -17.01
C ARG A 61 -5.41 7.98 -17.46
N PRO A 62 -6.06 9.13 -17.20
CA PRO A 62 -5.41 10.30 -16.59
C PRO A 62 -5.33 10.26 -15.06
N ASP A 63 -6.24 9.57 -14.37
CA ASP A 63 -6.57 9.87 -12.98
C ASP A 63 -6.85 8.63 -12.10
N ARG A 64 -6.34 7.46 -12.46
CA ARG A 64 -6.55 6.22 -11.71
C ARG A 64 -5.24 5.53 -11.35
N TYR A 65 -5.30 4.75 -10.27
CA TYR A 65 -4.29 3.77 -9.91
C TYR A 65 -4.96 2.42 -9.70
N ILE A 66 -4.30 1.37 -10.15
CA ILE A 66 -4.63 -0.02 -9.81
C ILE A 66 -3.59 -0.49 -8.82
N LYS A 67 -4.01 -1.00 -7.68
CA LYS A 67 -3.16 -1.64 -6.68
C LYS A 67 -3.55 -3.11 -6.58
N LEU A 68 -2.59 -3.99 -6.85
CA LEU A 68 -2.74 -5.43 -6.79
C LEU A 68 -2.01 -5.96 -5.56
N PHE A 69 -2.71 -6.75 -4.75
CA PHE A 69 -2.21 -7.28 -3.50
C PHE A 69 -1.75 -8.73 -3.71
N SER A 70 -0.49 -8.99 -3.38
CA SER A 70 0.02 -10.35 -3.40
C SER A 70 -0.61 -11.19 -2.29
N PRO A 71 -0.98 -12.46 -2.54
CA PRO A 71 -1.43 -13.37 -1.49
C PRO A 71 -0.45 -13.54 -0.33
N LEU A 72 0.84 -13.25 -0.55
CA LEU A 72 1.85 -13.24 0.51
C LEU A 72 1.59 -12.17 1.58
N TRP A 73 0.82 -11.13 1.25
CA TRP A 73 0.36 -10.03 2.14
C TRP A 73 -1.14 -9.79 1.94
N GLY A 74 -1.90 -10.87 1.80
CA GLY A 74 -3.35 -10.79 1.57
C GLY A 74 -4.11 -10.12 2.71
N GLU A 75 -3.53 -10.11 3.90
CA GLU A 75 -4.05 -9.39 5.07
C GLU A 75 -4.09 -7.87 4.91
N ASP A 76 -3.28 -7.29 4.02
CA ASP A 76 -3.25 -5.84 3.80
C ASP A 76 -4.44 -5.32 2.99
N PHE A 77 -5.07 -6.17 2.18
CA PHE A 77 -6.18 -5.78 1.30
C PHE A 77 -7.42 -5.32 2.07
N VAL A 78 -7.84 -6.11 3.05
CA VAL A 78 -9.10 -5.87 3.79
C VAL A 78 -9.03 -4.56 4.58
N PRO A 79 -7.98 -4.28 5.37
CA PRO A 79 -7.83 -3.01 6.07
C PRO A 79 -7.83 -1.81 5.15
N GLU A 80 -7.04 -1.84 4.07
CA GLU A 80 -6.97 -0.70 3.15
C GLU A 80 -8.31 -0.42 2.48
N ARG A 81 -9.00 -1.45 2.02
CA ARG A 81 -10.32 -1.35 1.44
C ARG A 81 -11.35 -0.75 2.42
N LEU A 82 -11.40 -1.26 3.66
CA LEU A 82 -12.35 -0.79 4.66
C LEU A 82 -12.10 0.68 5.03
N VAL A 83 -10.85 1.06 5.21
CA VAL A 83 -10.47 2.45 5.50
C VAL A 83 -10.85 3.38 4.34
N LEU A 84 -10.58 2.98 3.09
CA LEU A 84 -10.98 3.77 1.93
C LEU A 84 -12.51 3.92 1.82
N CYS A 85 -13.27 2.88 2.14
CA CYS A 85 -14.73 2.95 2.22
C CYS A 85 -15.19 3.90 3.32
N GLN A 86 -14.61 3.84 4.51
CA GLN A 86 -14.95 4.67 5.65
C GLN A 86 -14.65 6.16 5.38
N LEU A 87 -13.59 6.44 4.65
CA LEU A 87 -13.17 7.79 4.30
C LEU A 87 -13.82 8.31 3.01
N SER A 88 -14.68 7.50 2.38
CA SER A 88 -15.34 7.89 1.14
C SER A 88 -16.17 9.17 1.31
N GLY A 89 -16.01 10.09 0.35
CA GLY A 89 -16.71 11.38 0.38
C GLY A 89 -16.11 12.43 1.31
N ARG A 90 -15.03 12.13 2.04
CA ARG A 90 -14.30 13.13 2.84
C ARG A 90 -13.51 14.06 1.92
N SER A 91 -14.09 15.23 1.62
CA SER A 91 -13.47 16.25 0.75
C SER A 91 -12.41 17.11 1.47
N ASP A 92 -12.40 17.06 2.81
CA ASP A 92 -11.43 17.75 3.65
C ASP A 92 -10.07 17.02 3.72
N LEU A 93 -10.02 15.76 3.31
CA LEU A 93 -8.82 14.95 3.26
C LEU A 93 -8.39 14.70 1.81
N PRO A 94 -7.14 15.00 1.44
CA PRO A 94 -6.59 14.70 0.11
C PRO A 94 -6.20 13.22 0.01
N ILE A 95 -7.19 12.34 0.00
CA ILE A 95 -7.01 10.89 -0.04
C ILE A 95 -7.54 10.30 -1.33
N PRO A 96 -7.00 9.15 -1.79
CA PRO A 96 -7.58 8.41 -2.89
C PRO A 96 -9.01 7.97 -2.56
N GLN A 97 -9.89 7.97 -3.55
CA GLN A 97 -11.24 7.43 -3.42
C GLN A 97 -11.32 6.05 -4.08
N LEU A 98 -11.93 5.07 -3.43
CA LEU A 98 -12.16 3.75 -4.00
C LEU A 98 -13.14 3.86 -5.17
N VAL A 99 -12.72 3.39 -6.34
CA VAL A 99 -13.51 3.41 -7.57
C VAL A 99 -14.10 2.03 -7.87
N ALA A 100 -13.28 1.00 -7.71
CA ALA A 100 -13.68 -0.39 -7.90
C ALA A 100 -12.74 -1.31 -7.13
N GLU A 101 -13.20 -2.53 -6.94
CA GLU A 101 -12.42 -3.62 -6.37
C GLU A 101 -12.71 -4.92 -7.11
N GLY A 102 -11.86 -5.92 -6.93
CA GLY A 102 -12.05 -7.23 -7.52
C GLY A 102 -10.90 -8.18 -7.22
N GLU A 103 -10.91 -9.26 -7.96
CA GLU A 103 -9.89 -10.31 -7.85
C GLU A 103 -9.51 -10.81 -9.23
N ILE A 104 -8.24 -11.10 -9.44
CA ILE A 104 -7.70 -11.76 -10.62
C ILE A 104 -6.78 -12.90 -10.17
N GLU A 105 -7.11 -14.16 -10.54
CA GLU A 105 -6.34 -15.35 -10.16
C GLU A 105 -6.00 -15.40 -8.66
N GLU A 106 -7.00 -15.18 -7.80
CA GLU A 106 -6.87 -15.14 -6.33
C GLU A 106 -6.04 -13.97 -5.78
N TRP A 107 -5.63 -13.01 -6.62
CA TRP A 107 -5.00 -11.77 -6.18
C TRP A 107 -6.03 -10.65 -6.11
N PRO A 108 -6.34 -10.13 -4.91
CA PRO A 108 -7.25 -9.01 -4.80
C PRO A 108 -6.63 -7.72 -5.32
N TYR A 109 -7.47 -6.83 -5.84
CA TYR A 109 -7.03 -5.51 -6.28
C TYR A 109 -8.08 -4.44 -5.94
N ILE A 110 -7.59 -3.21 -5.86
CA ILE A 110 -8.42 -2.01 -5.82
C ILE A 110 -8.06 -1.08 -6.98
N ILE A 111 -9.05 -0.30 -7.40
CA ILE A 111 -8.86 0.83 -8.31
C ILE A 111 -9.23 2.08 -7.53
N VAL A 112 -8.32 3.03 -7.47
CA VAL A 112 -8.51 4.28 -6.74
C VAL A 112 -8.28 5.49 -7.61
N THR A 113 -8.81 6.64 -7.20
CA THR A 113 -8.50 7.91 -7.86
C THR A 113 -7.05 8.33 -7.59
N ALA A 114 -6.44 9.03 -8.54
CA ALA A 114 -5.17 9.69 -8.32
C ALA A 114 -5.36 10.90 -7.37
N VAL A 115 -4.44 11.06 -6.44
CA VAL A 115 -4.27 12.32 -5.71
C VAL A 115 -3.25 13.16 -6.49
N GLU A 116 -3.67 14.37 -6.86
CA GLU A 116 -2.79 15.28 -7.59
C GLU A 116 -1.70 15.84 -6.67
N GLY A 117 -0.50 15.97 -7.20
CA GLY A 117 0.62 16.51 -6.46
C GLY A 117 1.97 15.99 -6.96
N VAL A 118 2.99 16.37 -6.25
CA VAL A 118 4.36 15.88 -6.44
C VAL A 118 4.85 15.18 -5.19
N SER A 119 5.69 14.16 -5.36
CA SER A 119 6.26 13.46 -4.20
C SER A 119 7.09 14.43 -3.36
N LEU A 120 6.77 14.48 -2.07
CA LEU A 120 7.49 15.31 -1.10
C LEU A 120 8.98 14.95 -1.04
N ASP A 121 9.32 13.68 -1.16
CA ASP A 121 10.72 13.21 -1.19
C ASP A 121 11.53 13.90 -2.30
N GLY A 122 10.93 14.06 -3.48
CA GLY A 122 11.58 14.71 -4.62
C GLY A 122 11.88 16.20 -4.43
N VAL A 123 11.12 16.88 -3.57
CA VAL A 123 11.23 18.35 -3.40
C VAL A 123 11.74 18.78 -2.03
N TRP A 124 11.71 17.91 -1.03
CA TRP A 124 12.02 18.22 0.36
C TRP A 124 13.39 18.90 0.56
N ARG A 125 14.42 18.40 -0.13
CA ARG A 125 15.78 18.92 0.02
C ARG A 125 15.93 20.35 -0.50
N SER A 126 15.18 20.72 -1.52
CA SER A 126 15.21 22.06 -2.15
C SER A 126 14.28 23.07 -1.50
N MET A 127 13.39 22.63 -0.58
CA MET A 127 12.48 23.51 0.12
C MET A 127 13.18 24.35 1.18
N ASP A 128 12.75 25.60 1.32
CA ASP A 128 13.12 26.46 2.44
C ASP A 128 12.47 26.02 3.76
N ALA A 129 12.93 26.55 4.87
CA ALA A 129 12.45 26.22 6.21
C ALA A 129 10.97 26.56 6.40
N SER A 130 10.52 27.69 5.88
CA SER A 130 9.12 28.16 6.01
C SER A 130 8.14 27.21 5.35
N ASN A 131 8.47 26.73 4.13
CA ASN A 131 7.65 25.74 3.44
C ASN A 131 7.65 24.39 4.17
N LYS A 132 8.77 23.96 4.75
CA LYS A 132 8.84 22.75 5.57
C LYS A 132 7.98 22.83 6.81
N GLU A 133 8.01 23.96 7.52
CA GLU A 133 7.17 24.23 8.68
C GLU A 133 5.68 24.23 8.32
N TYR A 134 5.31 24.88 7.21
CA TYR A 134 3.94 24.89 6.70
C TYR A 134 3.45 23.47 6.40
N ILE A 135 4.24 22.65 5.70
CA ILE A 135 3.87 21.27 5.39
C ILE A 135 3.72 20.44 6.66
N ALA A 136 4.66 20.59 7.62
CA ALA A 136 4.57 19.87 8.89
C ALA A 136 3.30 20.23 9.68
N ALA A 137 2.95 21.52 9.76
CA ALA A 137 1.72 21.99 10.37
C ALA A 137 0.49 21.39 9.65
N ARG A 138 0.48 21.46 8.31
CA ARG A 138 -0.63 20.92 7.51
C ARG A 138 -0.79 19.42 7.66
N CYS A 139 0.30 18.66 7.73
CA CYS A 139 0.25 17.23 8.04
C CYS A 139 -0.40 16.98 9.43
N GLY A 140 -0.04 17.77 10.43
CA GLY A 140 -0.65 17.67 11.75
C GLY A 140 -2.16 17.91 11.74
N GLU A 141 -2.63 18.92 11.01
CA GLU A 141 -4.06 19.20 10.83
C GLU A 141 -4.80 18.05 10.15
N LEU A 142 -4.23 17.49 9.08
CA LEU A 142 -4.79 16.35 8.35
C LEU A 142 -4.85 15.10 9.24
N MET A 143 -3.82 14.83 10.03
CA MET A 143 -3.81 13.73 10.99
C MET A 143 -4.88 13.91 12.05
N ALA A 144 -5.05 15.11 12.61
CA ALA A 144 -6.10 15.39 13.58
C ALA A 144 -7.50 15.18 12.97
N SER A 145 -7.72 15.64 11.72
CA SER A 145 -8.96 15.39 10.99
C SER A 145 -9.20 13.90 10.75
N LEU A 146 -8.17 13.15 10.37
CA LEU A 146 -8.25 11.70 10.18
C LEU A 146 -8.60 11.00 11.49
N HIS A 147 -7.94 11.33 12.60
CA HIS A 147 -8.17 10.74 13.92
C HIS A 147 -9.55 11.08 14.49
N SER A 148 -10.21 12.13 14.02
CA SER A 148 -11.59 12.45 14.40
C SER A 148 -12.64 11.66 13.61
N THR A 149 -12.23 10.82 12.65
CA THR A 149 -13.15 9.99 11.88
C THR A 149 -13.74 8.89 12.77
N PRO A 150 -15.07 8.69 12.77
CA PRO A 150 -15.69 7.58 13.46
C PRO A 150 -15.12 6.24 13.00
N THR A 151 -14.97 5.29 13.92
CA THR A 151 -14.38 3.97 13.66
C THR A 151 -15.40 2.84 13.55
N GLU A 152 -16.70 3.16 13.58
CA GLU A 152 -17.76 2.18 13.40
C GLU A 152 -17.61 1.46 12.04
N GLY A 153 -17.64 0.15 12.09
CA GLY A 153 -17.44 -0.70 10.92
C GLY A 153 -15.97 -1.08 10.65
N LEU A 154 -15.03 -0.60 11.47
CA LEU A 154 -13.62 -0.97 11.41
C LEU A 154 -13.21 -1.98 12.50
N GLU A 155 -14.16 -2.52 13.25
CA GLU A 155 -13.90 -3.41 14.40
C GLU A 155 -13.12 -4.67 13.99
N THR A 156 -13.34 -5.14 12.75
CA THR A 156 -12.68 -6.34 12.23
C THR A 156 -11.20 -6.15 11.93
N ILE A 157 -10.77 -4.89 11.81
CA ILE A 157 -9.38 -4.52 11.59
C ILE A 157 -8.77 -3.79 12.79
N ALA A 158 -9.57 -3.63 13.86
CA ALA A 158 -9.07 -3.04 15.09
C ALA A 158 -8.00 -3.96 15.70
N VAL A 159 -6.88 -3.35 16.03
CA VAL A 159 -5.76 -4.05 16.67
C VAL A 159 -5.95 -3.96 18.19
N ASP A 160 -5.85 -5.07 18.89
CA ASP A 160 -5.62 -5.04 20.32
C ASP A 160 -4.27 -4.38 20.59
N TRP A 161 -4.30 -3.17 21.14
CA TRP A 161 -3.11 -2.35 21.26
C TRP A 161 -2.05 -2.93 22.20
N PRO A 162 -2.39 -3.47 23.37
CA PRO A 162 -1.46 -4.21 24.22
C PRO A 162 -0.74 -5.35 23.48
N ASP A 163 -1.51 -6.23 22.85
CA ASP A 163 -0.97 -7.38 22.09
C ASP A 163 -0.10 -6.93 20.92
N PHE A 164 -0.50 -5.85 20.25
CA PHE A 164 0.29 -5.27 19.16
C PHE A 164 1.64 -4.77 19.66
N VAL A 165 1.65 -3.98 20.73
CA VAL A 165 2.88 -3.42 21.30
C VAL A 165 3.80 -4.54 21.78
N GLU A 166 3.27 -5.56 22.49
CA GLU A 166 4.09 -6.68 22.93
C GLU A 166 4.76 -7.42 21.78
N ARG A 167 4.00 -7.70 20.70
CA ARG A 167 4.57 -8.31 19.48
C ARG A 167 5.61 -7.43 18.81
N GLN A 168 5.39 -6.10 18.76
CA GLN A 168 6.38 -5.18 18.18
C GLN A 168 7.67 -5.17 18.97
N ILE A 169 7.60 -5.21 20.29
CA ILE A 169 8.78 -5.29 21.17
C ILE A 169 9.55 -6.59 20.89
N GLN A 170 8.87 -7.74 20.86
CA GLN A 170 9.50 -9.02 20.59
C GLN A 170 10.12 -9.05 19.19
N ASN A 171 9.40 -8.64 18.15
CA ASN A 171 9.91 -8.60 16.79
C ASN A 171 11.10 -7.65 16.64
N CYS A 172 11.07 -6.49 17.29
CA CYS A 172 12.17 -5.52 17.26
C CYS A 172 13.48 -6.14 17.75
N ILE A 173 13.44 -6.90 18.82
CA ILE A 173 14.64 -7.56 19.38
C ILE A 173 15.17 -8.61 18.41
N ASP A 174 14.29 -9.44 17.87
CA ASP A 174 14.66 -10.47 16.90
C ASP A 174 15.23 -9.86 15.63
N ASP A 175 14.61 -8.80 15.12
CA ASP A 175 15.08 -8.07 13.95
C ASP A 175 16.47 -7.44 14.18
N LEU A 176 16.72 -6.85 15.36
CA LEU A 176 18.01 -6.29 15.71
C LEU A 176 19.10 -7.37 15.81
N ILE A 177 18.77 -8.55 16.33
CA ILE A 177 19.67 -9.70 16.38
C ILE A 177 19.99 -10.21 14.97
N HIS A 178 18.96 -10.35 14.12
CA HIS A 178 19.12 -10.82 12.73
C HIS A 178 19.87 -9.80 11.86
N ALA A 179 19.76 -8.52 12.15
CA ALA A 179 20.49 -7.46 11.47
C ALA A 179 21.94 -7.29 11.94
N ASP A 180 22.43 -8.20 12.82
CA ASP A 180 23.77 -8.17 13.40
C ASP A 180 24.10 -6.82 14.06
N ILE A 181 23.13 -6.21 14.71
CA ILE A 181 23.30 -4.96 15.44
C ILE A 181 24.11 -5.22 16.72
N ASP A 182 25.03 -4.31 17.04
CA ASP A 182 25.88 -4.40 18.23
C ASP A 182 25.03 -4.61 19.50
N LYS A 183 25.45 -5.58 20.33
CA LYS A 183 24.72 -5.95 21.55
C LYS A 183 24.54 -4.79 22.53
N GLN A 184 25.43 -3.77 22.49
CA GLN A 184 25.29 -2.58 23.31
C GLN A 184 24.06 -1.77 22.91
N TRP A 185 23.81 -1.62 21.60
CA TRP A 185 22.62 -0.96 21.08
C TRP A 185 21.35 -1.73 21.41
N ILE A 186 21.36 -3.06 21.25
CA ILE A 186 20.22 -3.91 21.63
C ILE A 186 19.87 -3.73 23.10
N ARG A 187 20.90 -3.66 23.97
CA ARG A 187 20.69 -3.42 25.40
C ARG A 187 20.05 -2.05 25.67
N SER A 188 20.53 -1.00 24.99
CA SER A 188 19.96 0.34 25.13
C SER A 188 18.50 0.43 24.66
N VAL A 189 18.12 -0.31 23.61
CA VAL A 189 16.73 -0.43 23.17
C VAL A 189 15.89 -1.13 24.24
N LEU A 190 16.38 -2.23 24.81
CA LEU A 190 15.68 -2.96 25.88
C LEU A 190 15.49 -2.13 27.16
N GLU A 191 16.42 -1.24 27.47
CA GLU A 191 16.29 -0.32 28.62
C GLU A 191 15.28 0.81 28.38
N PHE A 192 14.98 1.09 27.09
CA PHE A 192 14.02 2.12 26.69
C PHE A 192 12.58 1.58 26.58
N LEU A 193 12.43 0.31 26.19
CA LEU A 193 11.13 -0.37 26.05
C LEU A 193 10.57 -0.81 27.41
#